data_359943362093edbdbcb1b092ed057287
#
_entry.id   359943362093edbdbcb1b092ed057287
#
_cell.length_a   1.000
_cell.length_b   1.000
_cell.length_c   1.000
_cell.angle_alpha   90.00
_cell.angle_beta   90.00
_cell.angle_gamma   90.00
#
_symmetry.space_group_name_H-M   'P 1'
#
loop_
_entity.id
_entity.type
_entity.pdbx_description
1 polymer ?
#
loop_
_entity_poly.entity_id
_entity_poly.type
_entity_poly.pdbx_seq_one_letter_code
_entity_poly.pdbx_strand_id
1 'polypeptide(L)'
;MSDSTLRLPARPSLEQLRKQAKELLRDYRAGSIAAVERLSAVIPRLADTAQSGDVTLADAQFVLAREYGFESWAKLAHHVETVNPSERRERYEKLAVDLVAACGGDAEALERLNEQFPRALTLDQLRELIQQRMNALSDSASGIANFTLADAQMLVARQHGFDSWAKFVESFAQPPSAPRSTPIGLSSTPPFYKIDWKSNTIEPGPLMSDKDWDTVFDVMKEHRITGLNANGQMTDAALKRLPRLGFVTTLNLDGSTRVTDEGLKHLARMPQLRELNLNGWESAITDRGLEVLRHLTELRRFQMCWPQRVTDAGAANLKFCENLERVDLMGTQTGDGAIDALTGKRHLRHFKTGQGVTAAGLSLLHQFPMFKTWQGGETKYALMEFEAEPTYLLFPPRHFTEQGLDRLVGLDGLFALNIDGPVQMTAEGIAPLAQLPNLGWLGVDPTDEAMRHIAAMPRLRMLMCQDTKAGDEGFESLSRSLTIEYIWGRKCYGLTGRGFASLAAMPSLRGLSVSCKNVDDAALSALPRFPALRGLMPMDVLDDGFRHVGRCEQLENLWCMYCRDTGDAATEHIAGLSKLKTYYAGATKITDRSLEILGRMTSLETIEFWECAGITD
;
A
#
# COMPACT_ATOMS: atom_id res chain seq x y z
N MET A 1 -4.70 -15.89 46.48
CA MET A 1 -5.88 -15.43 45.73
C MET A 1 -6.13 -16.43 44.64
N SER A 2 -7.25 -17.12 44.65
CA SER A 2 -7.58 -18.26 43.80
C SER A 2 -7.85 -17.79 42.38
N ASP A 3 -7.04 -18.26 41.45
CA ASP A 3 -7.14 -18.01 40.00
C ASP A 3 -8.29 -18.87 39.44
N SER A 4 -9.55 -18.47 39.66
CA SER A 4 -10.72 -19.13 39.09
C SER A 4 -11.15 -18.41 37.81
N THR A 5 -10.38 -18.59 36.74
CA THR A 5 -10.84 -18.22 35.40
C THR A 5 -11.99 -19.17 35.01
N LEU A 6 -13.14 -18.58 34.65
CA LEU A 6 -14.25 -19.32 34.05
C LEU A 6 -13.80 -19.94 32.75
N ARG A 7 -14.23 -21.18 32.44
CA ARG A 7 -13.96 -21.79 31.14
C ARG A 7 -15.12 -21.53 30.19
N LEU A 8 -14.80 -21.06 28.99
CA LEU A 8 -15.77 -20.96 27.92
C LEU A 8 -16.34 -22.35 27.57
N PRO A 9 -17.63 -22.45 27.23
CA PRO A 9 -18.22 -23.67 26.66
C PRO A 9 -17.46 -24.09 25.41
N ALA A 10 -17.54 -25.37 25.01
CA ALA A 10 -16.93 -25.89 23.81
C ALA A 10 -17.43 -25.20 22.51
N ARG A 11 -18.63 -24.61 22.54
CA ARG A 11 -19.19 -23.75 21.49
C ARG A 11 -19.74 -22.48 22.16
N PRO A 12 -18.91 -21.49 22.40
CA PRO A 12 -19.35 -20.25 23.02
C PRO A 12 -20.21 -19.44 22.05
N SER A 13 -21.21 -18.72 22.57
CA SER A 13 -22.06 -17.82 21.81
C SER A 13 -21.91 -16.39 22.27
N LEU A 14 -21.68 -15.46 21.35
CA LEU A 14 -21.62 -14.02 21.63
C LEU A 14 -22.95 -13.49 22.13
N GLU A 15 -24.07 -14.01 21.65
CA GLU A 15 -25.40 -13.62 22.11
C GLU A 15 -25.59 -13.95 23.59
N GLN A 16 -25.21 -15.19 23.98
CA GLN A 16 -25.26 -15.58 25.40
C GLN A 16 -24.36 -14.71 26.27
N LEU A 17 -23.15 -14.42 25.83
CA LEU A 17 -22.20 -13.57 26.53
C LEU A 17 -22.71 -12.13 26.66
N ARG A 18 -23.32 -11.58 25.62
CA ARG A 18 -23.98 -10.26 25.68
C ARG A 18 -25.16 -10.26 26.65
N LYS A 19 -25.95 -11.34 26.68
CA LYS A 19 -27.04 -11.50 27.63
C LYS A 19 -26.53 -11.53 29.08
N GLN A 20 -25.47 -12.29 29.36
CA GLN A 20 -24.82 -12.33 30.67
C GLN A 20 -24.30 -10.95 31.09
N ALA A 21 -23.70 -10.17 30.19
CA ALA A 21 -23.26 -8.81 30.50
C ALA A 21 -24.43 -7.87 30.83
N LYS A 22 -25.55 -7.98 30.08
CA LYS A 22 -26.78 -7.23 30.39
C LYS A 22 -27.41 -7.64 31.73
N GLU A 23 -27.39 -8.94 32.06
CA GLU A 23 -27.85 -9.46 33.32
C GLU A 23 -26.98 -8.96 34.49
N LEU A 24 -25.67 -9.01 34.36
CA LEU A 24 -24.73 -8.47 35.35
C LEU A 24 -24.99 -6.97 35.62
N LEU A 25 -25.19 -6.19 34.57
CA LEU A 25 -25.51 -4.76 34.69
C LEU A 25 -26.86 -4.52 35.36
N ARG A 26 -27.88 -5.30 34.99
CA ARG A 26 -29.22 -5.24 35.61
C ARG A 26 -29.15 -5.58 37.10
N ASP A 27 -28.45 -6.66 37.45
CA ASP A 27 -28.34 -7.14 38.84
C ASP A 27 -27.55 -6.15 39.71
N TYR A 28 -26.51 -5.49 39.12
CA TYR A 28 -25.82 -4.39 39.78
C TYR A 28 -26.76 -3.21 40.07
N ARG A 29 -27.58 -2.79 39.10
CA ARG A 29 -28.56 -1.71 39.24
C ARG A 29 -29.67 -2.05 40.25
N ALA A 30 -29.94 -3.34 40.43
CA ALA A 30 -30.86 -3.84 41.43
C ALA A 30 -30.24 -3.98 42.85
N GLY A 31 -28.95 -3.63 43.04
CA GLY A 31 -28.25 -3.67 44.30
C GLY A 31 -27.79 -5.08 44.72
N SER A 32 -27.67 -6.02 43.79
CA SER A 32 -27.18 -7.37 44.10
C SER A 32 -25.74 -7.33 44.61
N ILE A 33 -25.52 -7.82 45.83
CA ILE A 33 -24.20 -7.87 46.48
C ILE A 33 -23.20 -8.63 45.60
N ALA A 34 -23.59 -9.77 45.04
CA ALA A 34 -22.73 -10.56 44.15
C ALA A 34 -22.32 -9.82 42.86
N ALA A 35 -23.23 -9.03 42.27
CA ALA A 35 -22.92 -8.23 41.10
C ALA A 35 -21.97 -7.07 41.44
N VAL A 36 -22.16 -6.44 42.60
CA VAL A 36 -21.25 -5.38 43.08
C VAL A 36 -19.85 -5.93 43.35
N GLU A 37 -19.73 -7.08 44.01
CA GLU A 37 -18.45 -7.73 44.28
C GLU A 37 -17.71 -8.09 42.98
N ARG A 38 -18.39 -8.67 41.96
CA ARG A 38 -17.81 -9.03 40.66
C ARG A 38 -17.27 -7.81 39.93
N LEU A 39 -18.03 -6.73 39.89
CA LEU A 39 -17.63 -5.49 39.20
C LEU A 39 -16.48 -4.79 39.94
N SER A 40 -16.54 -4.71 41.27
CA SER A 40 -15.51 -4.07 42.10
C SER A 40 -14.18 -4.83 42.11
N ALA A 41 -14.21 -6.16 41.95
CA ALA A 41 -13.01 -6.99 41.87
C ALA A 41 -12.15 -6.70 40.61
N VAL A 42 -12.77 -6.22 39.54
CA VAL A 42 -12.11 -6.01 38.24
C VAL A 42 -11.97 -4.53 37.89
N ILE A 43 -12.88 -3.68 38.38
CA ILE A 43 -12.89 -2.24 38.05
C ILE A 43 -12.49 -1.45 39.32
N PRO A 44 -11.24 -0.95 39.41
CA PRO A 44 -10.72 -0.30 40.64
C PRO A 44 -11.54 0.93 41.10
N ARG A 45 -12.14 1.68 40.16
CA ARG A 45 -12.96 2.87 40.48
C ARG A 45 -14.23 2.54 41.23
N LEU A 46 -14.69 1.29 41.23
CA LEU A 46 -15.89 0.82 41.96
C LEU A 46 -15.54 0.24 43.32
N ALA A 47 -14.27 0.05 43.64
CA ALA A 47 -13.84 -0.42 44.98
C ALA A 47 -13.90 0.70 46.05
N ASP A 48 -13.96 1.97 45.62
CA ASP A 48 -13.99 3.13 46.50
C ASP A 48 -15.44 3.65 46.61
N THR A 49 -16.08 3.40 47.74
CA THR A 49 -17.51 3.70 48.00
C THR A 49 -17.88 5.20 47.92
N ALA A 50 -16.90 6.09 47.73
CA ALA A 50 -17.10 7.53 47.66
C ALA A 50 -17.33 8.07 46.23
N GLN A 51 -17.11 7.27 45.16
CA GLN A 51 -17.31 7.67 43.76
C GLN A 51 -18.02 6.55 42.97
N SER A 52 -19.29 6.27 43.28
CA SER A 52 -20.12 5.40 42.45
C SER A 52 -20.52 6.16 41.14
N GLY A 53 -19.65 6.12 40.16
CA GLY A 53 -20.02 6.52 38.81
C GLY A 53 -20.96 5.49 38.18
N ASP A 54 -21.81 5.92 37.23
CA ASP A 54 -22.72 5.03 36.51
C ASP A 54 -21.94 3.88 35.83
N VAL A 55 -22.26 2.64 36.20
CA VAL A 55 -21.74 1.45 35.53
C VAL A 55 -22.44 1.28 34.19
N THR A 56 -21.64 1.15 33.14
CA THR A 56 -22.11 0.99 31.78
C THR A 56 -22.15 -0.46 31.34
N LEU A 57 -22.80 -0.75 30.22
CA LEU A 57 -22.76 -2.07 29.59
C LEU A 57 -21.32 -2.48 29.20
N ALA A 58 -20.51 -1.52 28.77
CA ALA A 58 -19.11 -1.76 28.43
C ALA A 58 -18.30 -2.21 29.68
N ASP A 59 -18.58 -1.68 30.84
CA ASP A 59 -17.96 -2.11 32.09
C ASP A 59 -18.35 -3.57 32.43
N ALA A 60 -19.62 -3.94 32.29
CA ALA A 60 -20.08 -5.30 32.51
C ALA A 60 -19.50 -6.30 31.51
N GLN A 61 -19.37 -5.89 30.24
CA GLN A 61 -18.70 -6.66 29.19
C GLN A 61 -17.21 -6.86 29.50
N PHE A 62 -16.54 -5.81 29.97
CA PHE A 62 -15.13 -5.89 30.34
C PHE A 62 -14.91 -6.86 31.50
N VAL A 63 -15.73 -6.79 32.55
CA VAL A 63 -15.66 -7.72 33.69
C VAL A 63 -15.87 -9.16 33.25
N LEU A 64 -16.87 -9.41 32.41
CA LEU A 64 -17.13 -10.74 31.88
C LEU A 64 -15.95 -11.28 31.06
N ALA A 65 -15.34 -10.44 30.22
CA ALA A 65 -14.15 -10.81 29.46
C ALA A 65 -12.99 -11.20 30.39
N ARG A 66 -12.75 -10.43 31.45
CA ARG A 66 -11.70 -10.72 32.44
C ARG A 66 -11.93 -12.02 33.21
N GLU A 67 -13.17 -12.33 33.52
CA GLU A 67 -13.55 -13.59 34.20
C GLU A 67 -13.29 -14.83 33.34
N TYR A 68 -13.42 -14.70 32.00
CA TYR A 68 -13.06 -15.74 31.05
C TYR A 68 -11.57 -15.71 30.63
N GLY A 69 -10.74 -14.88 31.28
CA GLY A 69 -9.30 -14.82 31.02
C GLY A 69 -8.87 -13.95 29.83
N PHE A 70 -9.79 -13.15 29.29
CA PHE A 70 -9.49 -12.24 28.17
C PHE A 70 -9.24 -10.82 28.66
N GLU A 71 -8.31 -10.12 28.03
CA GLU A 71 -7.94 -8.76 28.41
C GLU A 71 -9.04 -7.72 28.09
N SER A 72 -9.92 -8.00 27.13
CA SER A 72 -11.00 -7.13 26.73
C SER A 72 -12.17 -7.89 26.12
N TRP A 73 -13.34 -7.23 26.07
CA TRP A 73 -14.52 -7.76 25.38
C TRP A 73 -14.26 -8.04 23.90
N ALA A 74 -13.50 -7.18 23.22
CA ALA A 74 -13.15 -7.36 21.82
C ALA A 74 -12.31 -8.63 21.58
N LYS A 75 -11.36 -8.93 22.48
CA LYS A 75 -10.56 -10.18 22.41
C LYS A 75 -11.41 -11.43 22.70
N LEU A 76 -12.32 -11.36 23.67
CA LEU A 76 -13.28 -12.44 23.93
C LEU A 76 -14.19 -12.67 22.72
N ALA A 77 -14.75 -11.61 22.16
CA ALA A 77 -15.64 -11.68 21.00
C ALA A 77 -14.92 -12.27 19.79
N HIS A 78 -13.72 -11.81 19.51
CA HIS A 78 -12.89 -12.35 18.41
C HIS A 78 -12.57 -13.84 18.61
N HIS A 79 -12.24 -14.25 19.83
CA HIS A 79 -11.99 -15.66 20.13
C HIS A 79 -13.25 -16.51 19.89
N VAL A 80 -14.43 -16.06 20.34
CA VAL A 80 -15.71 -16.76 20.12
C VAL A 80 -16.00 -16.90 18.63
N GLU A 81 -15.82 -15.85 17.85
CA GLU A 81 -15.98 -15.86 16.39
C GLU A 81 -14.99 -16.81 15.71
N THR A 82 -13.77 -16.92 16.24
CA THR A 82 -12.76 -17.82 15.69
C THR A 82 -13.08 -19.29 15.92
N VAL A 83 -13.60 -19.62 17.11
CA VAL A 83 -13.90 -21.02 17.50
C VAL A 83 -15.32 -21.46 17.15
N ASN A 84 -16.19 -20.54 16.70
CA ASN A 84 -17.58 -20.83 16.31
C ASN A 84 -17.88 -20.34 14.89
N PRO A 85 -17.70 -21.21 13.87
CA PRO A 85 -17.96 -20.88 12.45
C PRO A 85 -19.38 -20.34 12.17
N SER A 86 -20.37 -20.79 12.93
CA SER A 86 -21.77 -20.36 12.76
C SER A 86 -21.96 -18.89 13.18
N GLU A 87 -21.35 -18.44 14.26
CA GLU A 87 -21.38 -17.04 14.72
C GLU A 87 -20.70 -16.11 13.69
N ARG A 88 -19.58 -16.57 13.13
CA ARG A 88 -18.85 -15.83 12.11
C ARG A 88 -19.70 -15.66 10.83
N ARG A 89 -20.36 -16.72 10.40
CA ARG A 89 -21.26 -16.70 9.26
C ARG A 89 -22.43 -15.74 9.49
N GLU A 90 -23.13 -15.85 10.60
CA GLU A 90 -24.27 -15.01 10.95
C GLU A 90 -23.91 -13.52 10.99
N ARG A 91 -22.74 -13.18 11.52
CA ARG A 91 -22.24 -11.80 11.52
C ARG A 91 -22.11 -11.22 10.11
N TYR A 92 -21.49 -11.95 9.19
CA TYR A 92 -21.29 -11.45 7.83
C TYR A 92 -22.58 -11.46 7.00
N GLU A 93 -23.48 -12.41 7.26
CA GLU A 93 -24.83 -12.39 6.67
C GLU A 93 -25.60 -11.15 7.11
N LYS A 94 -25.53 -10.82 8.40
CA LYS A 94 -26.16 -9.61 8.95
C LYS A 94 -25.52 -8.34 8.38
N LEU A 95 -24.20 -8.30 8.26
CA LEU A 95 -23.50 -7.16 7.66
C LEU A 95 -23.98 -6.91 6.21
N ALA A 96 -24.12 -7.97 5.40
CA ALA A 96 -24.62 -7.84 4.03
C ALA A 96 -26.07 -7.33 3.99
N VAL A 97 -26.93 -7.82 4.90
CA VAL A 97 -28.32 -7.36 5.02
C VAL A 97 -28.38 -5.88 5.45
N ASP A 98 -27.60 -5.48 6.45
CA ASP A 98 -27.54 -4.09 6.94
C ASP A 98 -27.02 -3.14 5.85
N LEU A 99 -26.05 -3.56 5.00
CA LEU A 99 -25.58 -2.77 3.84
C LEU A 99 -26.71 -2.50 2.84
N VAL A 100 -27.52 -3.51 2.51
CA VAL A 100 -28.66 -3.34 1.58
C VAL A 100 -29.72 -2.43 2.18
N ALA A 101 -30.11 -2.66 3.44
CA ALA A 101 -31.12 -1.87 4.11
C ALA A 101 -30.69 -0.41 4.26
N ALA A 102 -29.45 -0.14 4.68
CA ALA A 102 -28.92 1.21 4.79
C ALA A 102 -28.86 1.91 3.43
N CYS A 103 -28.43 1.24 2.36
CA CYS A 103 -28.49 1.80 0.99
C CYS A 103 -29.90 2.14 0.55
N GLY A 104 -30.89 1.36 1.00
CA GLY A 104 -32.33 1.63 0.79
C GLY A 104 -32.87 2.80 1.61
N GLY A 105 -32.10 3.34 2.53
CA GLY A 105 -32.47 4.50 3.37
C GLY A 105 -32.93 4.13 4.79
N ASP A 106 -32.70 2.90 5.24
CA ASP A 106 -32.99 2.47 6.62
C ASP A 106 -31.95 3.10 7.58
N ALA A 107 -32.43 4.03 8.42
CA ALA A 107 -31.58 4.76 9.36
C ALA A 107 -31.03 3.89 10.49
N GLU A 108 -31.81 2.89 10.97
CA GLU A 108 -31.35 1.97 12.01
C GLU A 108 -30.25 1.04 11.49
N ALA A 109 -30.36 0.58 10.24
CA ALA A 109 -29.32 -0.20 9.59
C ALA A 109 -28.03 0.62 9.40
N LEU A 110 -28.14 1.88 9.03
CA LEU A 110 -27.01 2.80 8.91
C LEU A 110 -26.33 3.04 10.29
N GLU A 111 -27.10 3.17 11.34
CA GLU A 111 -26.58 3.32 12.70
C GLU A 111 -25.81 2.05 13.15
N ARG A 112 -26.38 0.85 12.92
CA ARG A 112 -25.70 -0.42 13.21
C ARG A 112 -24.40 -0.61 12.42
N LEU A 113 -24.36 -0.15 11.16
CA LEU A 113 -23.14 -0.15 10.36
C LEU A 113 -22.10 0.81 10.96
N ASN A 114 -22.55 2.01 11.34
CA ASN A 114 -21.66 3.04 11.90
C ASN A 114 -21.05 2.63 13.26
N GLU A 115 -21.71 1.75 14.02
CA GLU A 115 -21.13 1.14 15.23
C GLU A 115 -19.91 0.26 14.91
N GLN A 116 -19.80 -0.25 13.67
CA GLN A 116 -18.73 -1.14 13.25
C GLN A 116 -17.61 -0.40 12.50
N PHE A 117 -17.87 0.83 12.03
CA PHE A 117 -16.89 1.65 11.33
C PHE A 117 -16.20 2.65 12.28
N PRO A 118 -14.92 2.92 12.09
CA PRO A 118 -14.20 3.91 12.91
C PRO A 118 -14.69 5.35 12.73
N ARG A 119 -15.52 5.59 11.71
CA ARG A 119 -16.15 6.88 11.41
C ARG A 119 -17.60 6.68 10.96
N ALA A 120 -18.51 7.43 11.56
CA ALA A 120 -19.90 7.44 11.13
C ALA A 120 -20.01 8.01 9.70
N LEU A 121 -20.61 7.24 8.80
CA LEU A 121 -20.90 7.61 7.43
C LEU A 121 -22.32 8.17 7.33
N THR A 122 -22.51 9.17 6.50
CA THR A 122 -23.85 9.56 6.05
C THR A 122 -24.36 8.59 4.98
N LEU A 123 -25.66 8.56 4.74
CA LEU A 123 -26.26 7.73 3.69
C LEU A 123 -25.62 7.97 2.30
N ASP A 124 -25.40 9.25 1.98
CA ASP A 124 -24.82 9.60 0.67
C ASP A 124 -23.37 9.14 0.56
N GLN A 125 -22.57 9.28 1.64
CA GLN A 125 -21.20 8.77 1.69
C GLN A 125 -21.15 7.24 1.58
N LEU A 126 -22.07 6.52 2.23
CA LEU A 126 -22.16 5.08 2.12
C LEU A 126 -22.49 4.64 0.69
N ARG A 127 -23.47 5.29 0.06
CA ARG A 127 -23.87 5.04 -1.33
C ARG A 127 -22.73 5.31 -2.31
N GLU A 128 -22.03 6.41 -2.15
CA GLU A 128 -20.88 6.76 -2.99
C GLU A 128 -19.77 5.71 -2.87
N LEU A 129 -19.43 5.30 -1.64
CA LEU A 129 -18.42 4.29 -1.38
C LEU A 129 -18.78 2.93 -2.02
N ILE A 130 -20.05 2.51 -1.88
CA ILE A 130 -20.52 1.26 -2.49
C ILE A 130 -20.50 1.36 -4.01
N GLN A 131 -20.95 2.47 -4.59
CA GLN A 131 -20.90 2.69 -6.03
C GLN A 131 -19.48 2.63 -6.59
N GLN A 132 -18.52 3.26 -5.92
CA GLN A 132 -17.12 3.21 -6.31
C GLN A 132 -16.57 1.77 -6.29
N ARG A 133 -16.91 1.01 -5.26
CA ARG A 133 -16.48 -0.40 -5.13
C ARG A 133 -17.15 -1.31 -6.16
N MET A 134 -18.45 -1.11 -6.43
CA MET A 134 -19.17 -1.85 -7.46
C MET A 134 -18.57 -1.58 -8.85
N ASN A 135 -18.27 -0.33 -9.19
CA ASN A 135 -17.64 0.04 -10.44
C ASN A 135 -16.26 -0.62 -10.62
N ALA A 136 -15.53 -0.84 -9.52
CA ALA A 136 -14.24 -1.53 -9.55
C ALA A 136 -14.35 -3.05 -9.76
N LEU A 137 -15.54 -3.64 -9.56
CA LEU A 137 -15.76 -5.09 -9.61
C LEU A 137 -16.40 -5.59 -10.91
N SER A 138 -17.03 -4.73 -11.70
CA SER A 138 -17.69 -5.16 -12.94
C SER A 138 -17.73 -4.06 -13.99
N ASP A 139 -17.49 -4.44 -15.26
CA ASP A 139 -17.65 -3.55 -16.43
C ASP A 139 -19.12 -3.23 -16.76
N SER A 140 -20.08 -3.87 -16.07
CA SER A 140 -21.53 -3.63 -16.19
C SER A 140 -22.10 -3.31 -14.80
N ALA A 141 -21.89 -2.09 -14.34
CA ALA A 141 -22.44 -1.62 -13.08
C ALA A 141 -23.97 -1.43 -13.20
N SER A 142 -24.75 -2.31 -12.58
CA SER A 142 -26.07 -1.94 -12.10
C SER A 142 -25.91 -0.79 -11.11
N GLY A 143 -26.55 0.35 -11.40
CA GLY A 143 -26.45 1.52 -10.51
C GLY A 143 -26.95 1.18 -9.10
N ILE A 144 -26.53 1.94 -8.11
CA ILE A 144 -26.86 1.78 -6.68
C ILE A 144 -28.36 1.66 -6.39
N ALA A 145 -29.20 2.14 -7.31
CA ALA A 145 -30.66 2.01 -7.22
C ALA A 145 -31.16 0.55 -7.21
N ASN A 146 -30.36 -0.39 -7.68
CA ASN A 146 -30.68 -1.82 -7.73
C ASN A 146 -29.69 -2.66 -6.89
N PHE A 147 -29.10 -2.10 -5.84
CA PHE A 147 -28.15 -2.79 -4.97
C PHE A 147 -28.85 -3.93 -4.22
N THR A 148 -28.47 -5.16 -4.51
CA THR A 148 -29.08 -6.38 -3.99
C THR A 148 -28.28 -7.02 -2.87
N LEU A 149 -28.89 -7.98 -2.18
CA LEU A 149 -28.18 -8.80 -1.18
C LEU A 149 -27.01 -9.57 -1.80
N ALA A 150 -27.16 -10.04 -3.03
CA ALA A 150 -26.08 -10.72 -3.75
C ALA A 150 -24.89 -9.78 -4.02
N ASP A 151 -25.15 -8.51 -4.34
CA ASP A 151 -24.11 -7.51 -4.52
C ASP A 151 -23.40 -7.20 -3.20
N ALA A 152 -24.14 -7.04 -2.10
CA ALA A 152 -23.57 -6.82 -0.77
C ALA A 152 -22.72 -8.01 -0.31
N GLN A 153 -23.21 -9.24 -0.51
CA GLN A 153 -22.46 -10.46 -0.23
C GLN A 153 -21.18 -10.57 -1.08
N MET A 154 -21.25 -10.21 -2.36
CA MET A 154 -20.09 -10.18 -3.25
C MET A 154 -19.07 -9.14 -2.77
N LEU A 155 -19.51 -7.93 -2.41
CA LEU A 155 -18.62 -6.89 -1.88
C LEU A 155 -17.90 -7.35 -0.61
N VAL A 156 -18.64 -7.95 0.33
CA VAL A 156 -18.05 -8.49 1.57
C VAL A 156 -17.06 -9.60 1.27
N ALA A 157 -17.41 -10.57 0.39
CA ALA A 157 -16.50 -11.65 0.02
C ALA A 157 -15.22 -11.13 -0.64
N ARG A 158 -15.34 -10.19 -1.57
CA ARG A 158 -14.19 -9.56 -2.25
C ARG A 158 -13.30 -8.75 -1.31
N GLN A 159 -13.88 -8.07 -0.33
CA GLN A 159 -13.11 -7.36 0.70
C GLN A 159 -12.23 -8.32 1.52
N HIS A 160 -12.64 -9.57 1.66
CA HIS A 160 -11.91 -10.62 2.33
C HIS A 160 -11.09 -11.53 1.40
N GLY A 161 -10.91 -11.14 0.13
CA GLY A 161 -10.07 -11.85 -0.84
C GLY A 161 -10.73 -13.06 -1.51
N PHE A 162 -12.05 -13.22 -1.41
CA PHE A 162 -12.77 -14.34 -2.01
C PHE A 162 -13.56 -13.95 -3.27
N ASP A 163 -13.53 -14.81 -4.27
CA ASP A 163 -14.20 -14.57 -5.55
C ASP A 163 -15.73 -14.71 -5.49
N SER A 164 -16.25 -15.35 -4.46
CA SER A 164 -17.70 -15.54 -4.27
C SER A 164 -18.05 -15.66 -2.80
N TRP A 165 -19.30 -15.30 -2.48
CA TRP A 165 -19.86 -15.49 -1.15
C TRP A 165 -19.80 -16.94 -0.68
N ALA A 166 -20.05 -17.90 -1.57
CA ALA A 166 -20.01 -19.33 -1.26
C ALA A 166 -18.62 -19.76 -0.77
N LYS A 167 -17.55 -19.38 -1.50
CA LYS A 167 -16.16 -19.65 -1.09
C LYS A 167 -15.79 -18.98 0.22
N PHE A 168 -16.26 -17.75 0.44
CA PHE A 168 -16.03 -17.02 1.68
C PHE A 168 -16.66 -17.73 2.88
N VAL A 169 -17.93 -18.15 2.77
CA VAL A 169 -18.64 -18.89 3.83
C VAL A 169 -18.04 -20.29 4.04
N GLU A 170 -17.64 -20.97 2.97
CA GLU A 170 -16.98 -22.29 3.05
C GLU A 170 -15.66 -22.23 3.84
N SER A 171 -14.93 -21.14 3.72
CA SER A 171 -13.70 -20.91 4.50
C SER A 171 -13.92 -20.91 6.03
N PHE A 172 -15.15 -20.69 6.51
CA PHE A 172 -15.49 -20.74 7.93
C PHE A 172 -15.63 -22.17 8.47
N ALA A 173 -15.92 -23.15 7.60
CA ALA A 173 -16.09 -24.55 7.99
C ALA A 173 -14.73 -25.28 8.14
N GLN A 174 -13.66 -24.73 7.59
CA GLN A 174 -12.32 -25.23 7.85
C GLN A 174 -11.93 -24.81 9.28
N PRO A 175 -11.40 -25.73 10.11
CA PRO A 175 -10.79 -25.31 11.37
C PRO A 175 -9.76 -24.23 11.01
N PRO A 176 -9.64 -23.16 11.83
CA PRO A 176 -8.56 -22.22 11.60
C PRO A 176 -7.29 -23.07 11.51
N SER A 177 -6.67 -23.09 10.35
CA SER A 177 -5.31 -23.57 10.22
C SER A 177 -4.55 -22.92 11.35
N ALA A 178 -3.81 -23.69 12.12
CA ALA A 178 -3.04 -23.20 13.26
C ALA A 178 -2.47 -21.83 12.86
N PRO A 179 -2.53 -20.80 13.72
CA PRO A 179 -2.20 -19.45 13.30
C PRO A 179 -0.92 -19.56 12.48
N ARG A 180 -1.02 -19.20 11.20
CA ARG A 180 0.14 -19.22 10.30
C ARG A 180 1.20 -18.52 11.09
N SER A 181 2.29 -19.20 11.38
CA SER A 181 3.43 -18.58 12.00
C SER A 181 3.74 -17.39 11.10
N THR A 182 3.30 -16.21 11.54
CA THR A 182 3.75 -14.98 10.92
C THR A 182 5.25 -15.10 10.88
N PRO A 183 5.89 -14.88 9.73
CA PRO A 183 7.32 -14.93 9.69
C PRO A 183 7.81 -13.95 10.76
N ILE A 184 8.38 -14.51 11.82
CA ILE A 184 8.95 -13.80 12.96
C ILE A 184 7.93 -13.07 13.83
N GLY A 185 7.31 -13.81 14.76
CA GLY A 185 6.86 -13.44 16.08
C GLY A 185 6.44 -11.99 16.33
N LEU A 186 5.22 -11.63 15.93
CA LEU A 186 4.47 -10.62 16.66
C LEU A 186 3.62 -11.37 17.70
N SER A 187 4.26 -11.84 18.74
CA SER A 187 3.64 -12.31 19.95
C SER A 187 2.88 -11.14 20.58
N SER A 188 1.67 -11.38 21.09
CA SER A 188 0.97 -10.47 22.01
C SER A 188 1.70 -10.32 23.36
N THR A 189 2.80 -11.01 23.55
CA THR A 189 3.80 -10.85 24.61
C THR A 189 4.89 -9.90 24.15
N PRO A 190 5.39 -9.00 25.00
CA PRO A 190 6.54 -8.17 24.68
C PRO A 190 7.73 -9.02 24.18
N PRO A 191 8.43 -8.54 23.14
CA PRO A 191 8.31 -7.21 22.56
C PRO A 191 7.21 -7.16 21.47
N PHE A 192 6.20 -6.27 21.66
CA PHE A 192 5.16 -5.95 20.67
C PHE A 192 5.65 -4.95 19.61
N TYR A 193 6.95 -4.85 19.40
CA TYR A 193 7.64 -4.03 18.42
C TYR A 193 8.79 -4.82 17.80
N LYS A 194 9.20 -4.41 16.62
CA LYS A 194 10.44 -4.87 15.98
C LYS A 194 11.43 -3.70 15.84
N ILE A 195 12.72 -4.00 15.87
CA ILE A 195 13.79 -3.04 15.66
C ILE A 195 14.60 -3.49 14.45
N ASP A 196 14.67 -2.62 13.46
CA ASP A 196 15.66 -2.75 12.40
C ASP A 196 16.94 -1.99 12.81
N TRP A 197 17.92 -2.75 13.24
CA TRP A 197 19.21 -2.21 13.68
C TRP A 197 20.03 -1.62 12.53
N LYS A 198 19.76 -2.03 11.28
CA LYS A 198 20.46 -1.51 10.10
C LYS A 198 20.03 -0.08 9.80
N SER A 199 18.76 0.20 9.84
CA SER A 199 18.19 1.54 9.66
C SER A 199 18.05 2.32 10.98
N ASN A 200 18.32 1.68 12.12
CA ASN A 200 18.09 2.23 13.47
C ASN A 200 16.65 2.71 13.68
N THR A 201 15.68 1.91 13.25
CA THR A 201 14.25 2.22 13.27
C THR A 201 13.47 1.21 14.09
N ILE A 202 12.52 1.68 14.90
CA ILE A 202 11.55 0.85 15.61
C ILE A 202 10.18 0.94 14.94
N GLU A 203 9.49 -0.19 14.89
CA GLU A 203 8.14 -0.31 14.36
C GLU A 203 7.27 -1.10 15.35
N PRO A 204 6.24 -0.49 15.95
CA PRO A 204 5.29 -1.18 16.81
C PRO A 204 4.37 -2.10 16.02
N GLY A 205 3.82 -3.10 16.72
CA GLY A 205 2.77 -3.96 16.22
C GLY A 205 1.41 -3.24 16.12
N PRO A 206 0.40 -3.93 15.61
CA PRO A 206 -0.97 -3.40 15.55
C PRO A 206 -1.58 -3.25 16.95
N LEU A 207 -2.61 -2.38 17.05
CA LEU A 207 -3.43 -2.19 18.25
C LEU A 207 -2.69 -1.59 19.46
N MET A 208 -1.90 -0.55 19.23
CA MET A 208 -1.19 0.19 20.27
C MET A 208 -2.14 0.96 21.21
N SER A 209 -1.95 0.76 22.52
CA SER A 209 -2.50 1.64 23.57
C SER A 209 -1.54 2.80 23.87
N ASP A 210 -2.04 3.80 24.60
CA ASP A 210 -1.17 4.90 25.05
C ASP A 210 -0.01 4.43 25.95
N LYS A 211 -0.23 3.38 26.75
CA LYS A 211 0.80 2.79 27.60
C LYS A 211 1.89 2.07 26.78
N ASP A 212 1.48 1.40 25.69
CA ASP A 212 2.42 0.72 24.80
C ASP A 212 3.36 1.74 24.13
N TRP A 213 2.84 2.92 23.79
CA TRP A 213 3.67 4.02 23.28
C TRP A 213 4.72 4.49 24.28
N ASP A 214 4.42 4.51 25.60
CA ASP A 214 5.45 4.85 26.60
C ASP A 214 6.57 3.82 26.58
N THR A 215 6.24 2.53 26.48
CA THR A 215 7.25 1.46 26.35
C THR A 215 8.10 1.63 25.10
N VAL A 216 7.50 1.91 23.93
CA VAL A 216 8.25 2.15 22.68
C VAL A 216 9.20 3.34 22.84
N PHE A 217 8.74 4.44 23.44
CA PHE A 217 9.56 5.64 23.64
C PHE A 217 10.70 5.40 24.66
N ASP A 218 10.48 4.59 25.68
CA ASP A 218 11.51 4.20 26.64
C ASP A 218 12.59 3.34 25.97
N VAL A 219 12.21 2.37 25.14
CA VAL A 219 13.14 1.56 24.34
C VAL A 219 13.92 2.43 23.35
N MET A 220 13.26 3.35 22.67
CA MET A 220 13.94 4.31 21.77
C MET A 220 14.99 5.14 22.53
N LYS A 221 14.65 5.58 23.74
CA LYS A 221 15.54 6.36 24.59
C LYS A 221 16.73 5.53 25.06
N GLU A 222 16.50 4.32 25.54
CA GLU A 222 17.52 3.39 26.04
C GLU A 222 18.56 3.07 24.97
N HIS A 223 18.07 2.71 23.77
CA HIS A 223 18.92 2.28 22.66
C HIS A 223 19.28 3.40 21.67
N ARG A 224 18.86 4.65 21.93
CA ARG A 224 19.04 5.82 21.04
C ARG A 224 18.58 5.54 19.60
N ILE A 225 17.42 4.95 19.45
CA ILE A 225 16.83 4.64 18.15
C ILE A 225 16.29 5.94 17.53
N THR A 226 16.83 6.31 16.38
CA THR A 226 16.57 7.62 15.74
C THR A 226 15.41 7.60 14.75
N GLY A 227 14.92 6.43 14.36
CA GLY A 227 13.81 6.24 13.45
C GLY A 227 12.58 5.63 14.14
N LEU A 228 11.40 6.15 13.83
CA LEU A 228 10.13 5.61 14.24
C LEU A 228 9.22 5.41 13.01
N ASN A 229 8.87 4.16 12.73
CA ASN A 229 7.77 3.83 11.84
C ASN A 229 6.53 3.53 12.71
N ALA A 230 5.53 4.40 12.68
CA ALA A 230 4.35 4.26 13.54
C ALA A 230 3.39 3.13 13.12
N ASN A 231 3.60 2.51 11.96
CA ASN A 231 2.77 1.41 11.46
C ASN A 231 1.26 1.73 11.50
N GLY A 232 0.88 2.95 11.15
CA GLY A 232 -0.51 3.42 11.19
C GLY A 232 -1.10 3.63 12.60
N GLN A 233 -0.32 3.45 13.67
CA GLN A 233 -0.83 3.40 15.04
C GLN A 233 -0.72 4.73 15.81
N MET A 234 -0.05 5.76 15.24
CA MET A 234 0.16 7.03 15.94
C MET A 234 -1.17 7.73 16.26
N THR A 235 -1.18 8.40 17.41
CA THR A 235 -2.26 9.27 17.86
C THR A 235 -1.73 10.64 18.24
N ASP A 236 -2.61 11.65 18.31
CA ASP A 236 -2.23 12.99 18.79
C ASP A 236 -1.65 12.95 20.21
N ALA A 237 -2.21 12.09 21.06
CA ALA A 237 -1.74 11.91 22.45
C ALA A 237 -0.33 11.32 22.52
N ALA A 238 0.00 10.34 21.68
CA ALA A 238 1.34 9.78 21.58
C ALA A 238 2.31 10.80 20.96
N LEU A 239 1.89 11.46 19.87
CA LEU A 239 2.70 12.47 19.18
C LEU A 239 3.09 13.65 20.08
N LYS A 240 2.21 14.04 21.03
CA LYS A 240 2.51 15.06 22.05
C LYS A 240 3.71 14.71 22.93
N ARG A 241 3.99 13.42 23.11
CA ARG A 241 5.09 12.94 23.98
C ARG A 241 6.40 12.74 23.23
N LEU A 242 6.33 12.50 21.92
CA LEU A 242 7.49 12.21 21.07
C LEU A 242 8.62 13.28 21.15
N PRO A 243 8.34 14.60 21.25
CA PRO A 243 9.40 15.61 21.36
C PRO A 243 10.34 15.48 22.56
N ARG A 244 10.03 14.61 23.53
CA ARG A 244 10.97 14.27 24.63
C ARG A 244 12.20 13.51 24.12
N LEU A 245 12.10 12.91 22.92
CA LEU A 245 13.17 12.18 22.24
C LEU A 245 13.86 13.09 21.22
N GLY A 246 14.62 14.08 21.70
CA GLY A 246 15.26 15.10 20.87
C GLY A 246 16.31 14.57 19.88
N PHE A 247 16.58 13.27 19.85
CA PHE A 247 17.49 12.60 18.92
C PHE A 247 16.77 11.90 17.75
N VAL A 248 15.44 11.88 17.74
CA VAL A 248 14.66 11.29 16.65
C VAL A 248 14.76 12.17 15.41
N THR A 249 15.17 11.57 14.29
CA THR A 249 15.38 12.26 13.01
C THR A 249 14.51 11.74 11.88
N THR A 250 13.94 10.54 12.02
CA THR A 250 13.08 9.92 11.02
C THR A 250 11.75 9.55 11.66
N LEU A 251 10.65 10.04 11.08
CA LEU A 251 9.29 9.79 11.55
C LEU A 251 8.38 9.39 10.38
N ASN A 252 7.93 8.14 10.42
CA ASN A 252 6.94 7.64 9.47
C ASN A 252 5.57 7.50 10.17
N LEU A 253 4.60 8.31 9.75
CA LEU A 253 3.22 8.33 10.23
C LEU A 253 2.24 7.79 9.17
N ASP A 254 2.73 7.10 8.14
CA ASP A 254 1.90 6.52 7.08
C ASP A 254 0.73 5.71 7.68
N GLY A 255 -0.47 5.93 7.14
CA GLY A 255 -1.68 5.26 7.60
C GLY A 255 -2.17 5.65 9.00
N SER A 256 -1.53 6.62 9.69
CA SER A 256 -1.92 7.05 11.05
C SER A 256 -3.13 7.98 11.01
N THR A 257 -4.32 7.42 10.75
CA THR A 257 -5.59 8.16 10.59
C THR A 257 -6.06 8.92 11.84
N ARG A 258 -5.48 8.60 13.02
CA ARG A 258 -5.76 9.27 14.30
C ARG A 258 -4.84 10.47 14.59
N VAL A 259 -3.97 10.82 13.65
CA VAL A 259 -3.16 12.04 13.69
C VAL A 259 -3.93 13.15 13.00
N THR A 260 -4.08 14.28 13.70
CA THR A 260 -4.75 15.48 13.19
C THR A 260 -3.80 16.68 13.14
N ASP A 261 -4.31 17.82 12.66
CA ASP A 261 -3.56 19.08 12.68
C ASP A 261 -3.07 19.45 14.10
N GLU A 262 -3.87 19.10 15.13
CA GLU A 262 -3.51 19.38 16.53
C GLU A 262 -2.33 18.53 17.00
N GLY A 263 -2.27 17.27 16.58
CA GLY A 263 -1.14 16.39 16.86
C GLY A 263 0.15 16.87 16.19
N LEU A 264 0.06 17.27 14.91
CA LEU A 264 1.23 17.72 14.15
C LEU A 264 1.91 18.96 14.75
N LYS A 265 1.17 19.85 15.41
CA LYS A 265 1.74 21.03 16.08
C LYS A 265 2.86 20.68 17.06
N HIS A 266 2.81 19.49 17.65
CA HIS A 266 3.84 19.07 18.61
C HIS A 266 5.20 18.85 17.95
N LEU A 267 5.24 18.53 16.64
CA LEU A 267 6.48 18.39 15.88
C LEU A 267 7.25 19.71 15.73
N ALA A 268 6.63 20.87 15.97
CA ALA A 268 7.33 22.16 16.01
C ALA A 268 8.51 22.19 17.03
N ARG A 269 8.50 21.25 17.98
CA ARG A 269 9.56 21.10 18.98
C ARG A 269 10.62 20.05 18.57
N MET A 270 10.61 19.63 17.31
CA MET A 270 11.52 18.62 16.75
C MET A 270 12.26 19.16 15.50
N PRO A 271 12.97 20.29 15.59
CA PRO A 271 13.64 20.89 14.42
C PRO A 271 14.71 19.96 13.80
N GLN A 272 15.19 18.97 14.56
CA GLN A 272 16.15 17.96 14.11
C GLN A 272 15.58 16.90 13.18
N LEU A 273 14.25 16.87 12.93
CA LEU A 273 13.66 15.92 11.98
C LEU A 273 14.23 16.13 10.58
N ARG A 274 14.69 15.03 9.98
CA ARG A 274 15.21 14.98 8.61
C ARG A 274 14.27 14.30 7.66
N GLU A 275 13.45 13.38 8.15
CA GLU A 275 12.48 12.63 7.34
C GLU A 275 11.12 12.63 8.02
N LEU A 276 10.10 13.02 7.28
CA LEU A 276 8.71 13.02 7.72
C LEU A 276 7.82 12.43 6.62
N ASN A 277 7.13 11.33 6.96
CA ASN A 277 6.13 10.72 6.10
C ASN A 277 4.73 10.88 6.74
N LEU A 278 3.81 11.52 6.01
CA LEU A 278 2.42 11.77 6.38
C LEU A 278 1.43 11.15 5.38
N ASN A 279 1.82 10.12 4.66
CA ASN A 279 0.97 9.47 3.66
C ASN A 279 -0.33 8.94 4.29
N GLY A 280 -1.40 8.89 3.51
CA GLY A 280 -2.65 8.25 3.92
C GLY A 280 -3.88 8.79 3.21
N TRP A 281 -4.71 7.90 2.68
CA TRP A 281 -5.97 8.24 1.98
C TRP A 281 -7.01 8.87 2.91
N GLU A 282 -7.05 8.45 4.16
CA GLU A 282 -8.02 8.88 5.17
C GLU A 282 -7.42 9.89 6.15
N SER A 283 -6.38 10.60 5.74
CA SER A 283 -5.70 11.57 6.60
C SER A 283 -6.63 12.70 7.03
N ALA A 284 -6.66 12.98 8.34
CA ALA A 284 -7.37 14.13 8.91
C ALA A 284 -6.57 15.44 8.80
N ILE A 285 -5.35 15.38 8.26
CA ILE A 285 -4.44 16.51 8.12
C ILE A 285 -4.92 17.44 7.00
N THR A 286 -4.87 18.73 7.28
CA THR A 286 -5.20 19.82 6.34
C THR A 286 -4.03 20.78 6.15
N ASP A 287 -4.22 21.84 5.36
CA ASP A 287 -3.23 22.90 5.19
C ASP A 287 -2.74 23.49 6.52
N ARG A 288 -3.62 23.55 7.52
CA ARG A 288 -3.28 24.05 8.86
C ARG A 288 -2.27 23.16 9.58
N GLY A 289 -2.35 21.85 9.43
CA GLY A 289 -1.38 20.92 10.00
C GLY A 289 0.02 21.12 9.42
N LEU A 290 0.12 21.51 8.15
CA LEU A 290 1.38 21.74 7.46
C LEU A 290 2.08 23.04 7.87
N GLU A 291 1.46 23.93 8.67
CA GLU A 291 2.15 25.09 9.26
C GLU A 291 3.35 24.66 10.12
N VAL A 292 3.34 23.43 10.64
CA VAL A 292 4.46 22.87 11.42
C VAL A 292 5.77 22.83 10.65
N LEU A 293 5.73 22.71 9.31
CA LEU A 293 6.91 22.68 8.45
C LEU A 293 7.81 23.90 8.62
N ARG A 294 7.27 25.03 9.06
CA ARG A 294 8.06 26.26 9.38
C ARG A 294 9.12 26.04 10.44
N HIS A 295 8.95 25.02 11.28
CA HIS A 295 9.83 24.71 12.40
C HIS A 295 10.78 23.53 12.10
N LEU A 296 10.59 22.81 10.97
CA LEU A 296 11.36 21.63 10.61
C LEU A 296 12.50 21.97 9.65
N THR A 297 13.43 22.79 10.12
CA THR A 297 14.51 23.38 9.30
C THR A 297 15.55 22.37 8.79
N GLU A 298 15.70 21.23 9.46
CA GLU A 298 16.61 20.15 9.04
C GLU A 298 15.98 19.13 8.10
N LEU A 299 14.71 19.35 7.70
CA LEU A 299 13.96 18.39 6.90
C LEU A 299 14.58 18.23 5.50
N ARG A 300 14.86 16.97 5.14
CA ARG A 300 15.44 16.56 3.85
C ARG A 300 14.46 15.76 2.99
N ARG A 301 13.63 14.93 3.64
CA ARG A 301 12.65 14.09 2.95
C ARG A 301 11.28 14.35 3.52
N PHE A 302 10.36 14.74 2.68
CA PHE A 302 8.97 14.98 3.01
C PHE A 302 8.06 14.19 2.08
N GLN A 303 7.18 13.40 2.65
CA GLN A 303 6.20 12.61 1.91
C GLN A 303 4.80 12.88 2.46
N MET A 304 3.87 13.17 1.58
CA MET A 304 2.47 13.38 1.88
C MET A 304 1.62 12.98 0.69
N CYS A 305 1.49 11.66 0.47
CA CYS A 305 0.73 11.12 -0.65
C CYS A 305 -0.72 10.90 -0.27
N TRP A 306 -1.63 11.30 -1.16
CA TRP A 306 -3.08 11.06 -1.15
C TRP A 306 -3.96 11.89 -0.23
N PRO A 307 -3.54 12.66 0.78
CA PRO A 307 -4.43 13.52 1.52
C PRO A 307 -5.15 14.52 0.60
N GLN A 308 -6.47 14.43 0.57
CA GLN A 308 -7.29 15.26 -0.33
C GLN A 308 -7.57 16.68 0.20
N ARG A 309 -7.22 16.94 1.47
CA ARG A 309 -7.46 18.23 2.15
C ARG A 309 -6.23 19.12 2.18
N VAL A 310 -5.17 18.72 1.47
CA VAL A 310 -3.92 19.49 1.37
C VAL A 310 -3.83 20.12 0.00
N THR A 311 -3.64 21.43 0.00
CA THR A 311 -3.57 22.29 -1.17
C THR A 311 -2.25 23.06 -1.22
N ASP A 312 -2.09 23.94 -2.20
CA ASP A 312 -0.93 24.83 -2.29
C ASP A 312 -0.75 25.71 -1.06
N ALA A 313 -1.83 26.04 -0.34
CA ALA A 313 -1.75 26.84 0.89
C ALA A 313 -0.95 26.13 1.99
N GLY A 314 -1.16 24.83 2.18
CA GLY A 314 -0.37 24.02 3.10
C GLY A 314 1.06 23.79 2.60
N ALA A 315 1.20 23.42 1.32
CA ALA A 315 2.50 23.17 0.68
C ALA A 315 3.40 24.41 0.66
N ALA A 316 2.84 25.64 0.68
CA ALA A 316 3.60 26.87 0.76
C ALA A 316 4.55 26.93 1.98
N ASN A 317 4.30 26.14 3.03
CA ASN A 317 5.18 26.07 4.18
C ASN A 317 6.50 25.29 3.91
N LEU A 318 6.59 24.52 2.83
CA LEU A 318 7.81 23.86 2.40
C LEU A 318 8.95 24.87 2.08
N LYS A 319 8.61 26.10 1.77
CA LYS A 319 9.61 27.17 1.55
C LYS A 319 10.57 27.34 2.72
N PHE A 320 10.16 27.03 3.95
CA PHE A 320 10.99 27.16 5.14
C PHE A 320 11.96 25.97 5.35
N CYS A 321 11.77 24.87 4.63
CA CYS A 321 12.62 23.68 4.71
C CYS A 321 13.74 23.78 3.66
N GLU A 322 14.86 24.44 4.01
CA GLU A 322 15.93 24.75 3.05
C GLU A 322 16.70 23.51 2.56
N ASN A 323 16.75 22.45 3.37
CA ASN A 323 17.58 21.28 3.14
C ASN A 323 16.87 20.15 2.36
N LEU A 324 15.69 20.40 1.79
CA LEU A 324 14.91 19.39 1.08
C LEU A 324 15.68 18.77 -0.09
N GLU A 325 15.75 17.44 -0.08
CA GLU A 325 16.33 16.58 -1.11
C GLU A 325 15.25 15.81 -1.88
N ARG A 326 14.19 15.39 -1.17
CA ARG A 326 13.05 14.64 -1.74
C ARG A 326 11.73 15.18 -1.20
N VAL A 327 10.79 15.41 -2.11
CA VAL A 327 9.41 15.82 -1.80
C VAL A 327 8.47 14.95 -2.62
N ASP A 328 7.48 14.35 -1.95
CA ASP A 328 6.43 13.56 -2.58
C ASP A 328 5.06 14.10 -2.14
N LEU A 329 4.31 14.66 -3.09
CA LEU A 329 2.97 15.22 -2.90
C LEU A 329 1.94 14.49 -3.76
N MET A 330 2.28 13.30 -4.27
CA MET A 330 1.44 12.54 -5.19
C MET A 330 0.01 12.37 -4.65
N GLY A 331 -0.97 12.60 -5.51
CA GLY A 331 -2.38 12.42 -5.16
C GLY A 331 -3.01 13.55 -4.33
N THR A 332 -2.23 14.55 -3.87
CA THR A 332 -2.78 15.73 -3.19
C THR A 332 -3.40 16.72 -4.17
N GLN A 333 -4.11 17.73 -3.65
CA GLN A 333 -4.67 18.84 -4.45
C GLN A 333 -3.66 19.99 -4.67
N THR A 334 -2.38 19.73 -4.43
CA THR A 334 -1.31 20.72 -4.69
C THR A 334 -1.00 20.83 -6.18
N GLY A 335 -0.50 22.00 -6.59
CA GLY A 335 -0.20 22.31 -7.98
C GLY A 335 0.97 23.29 -8.13
N ASP A 336 0.80 24.32 -8.93
CA ASP A 336 1.84 25.30 -9.26
C ASP A 336 2.36 26.06 -8.04
N GLY A 337 1.49 26.30 -7.03
CA GLY A 337 1.91 26.97 -5.80
C GLY A 337 2.86 26.12 -4.95
N ALA A 338 2.72 24.80 -4.96
CA ALA A 338 3.68 23.91 -4.30
C ALA A 338 5.03 23.90 -5.04
N ILE A 339 5.02 23.94 -6.37
CA ILE A 339 6.25 24.06 -7.17
C ILE A 339 6.94 25.40 -6.85
N ASP A 340 6.18 26.51 -6.83
CA ASP A 340 6.72 27.83 -6.50
C ASP A 340 7.38 27.86 -5.12
N ALA A 341 6.75 27.26 -4.10
CA ALA A 341 7.30 27.17 -2.74
C ALA A 341 8.62 26.39 -2.65
N LEU A 342 8.92 25.56 -3.63
CA LEU A 342 10.12 24.73 -3.70
C LEU A 342 11.19 25.30 -4.63
N THR A 343 10.93 26.39 -5.36
CA THR A 343 11.91 27.01 -6.27
C THR A 343 13.17 27.41 -5.53
N GLY A 344 14.31 27.30 -6.18
CA GLY A 344 15.62 27.67 -5.62
C GLY A 344 16.20 26.67 -4.62
N LYS A 345 15.50 25.60 -4.24
CA LYS A 345 16.03 24.56 -3.34
C LYS A 345 17.23 23.85 -3.99
N ARG A 346 18.41 24.02 -3.37
CA ARG A 346 19.69 23.60 -3.98
C ARG A 346 19.89 22.08 -4.01
N HIS A 347 19.23 21.37 -3.11
CA HIS A 347 19.41 19.92 -2.91
C HIS A 347 18.24 19.10 -3.41
N LEU A 348 17.12 19.73 -3.84
CA LEU A 348 15.92 19.04 -4.28
C LEU A 348 16.15 18.36 -5.62
N ARG A 349 16.29 17.04 -5.58
CA ARG A 349 16.55 16.18 -6.75
C ARG A 349 15.44 15.19 -7.05
N HIS A 350 14.54 14.96 -6.11
CA HIS A 350 13.45 14.01 -6.23
C HIS A 350 12.13 14.69 -5.90
N PHE A 351 11.29 14.88 -6.90
CA PHE A 351 10.06 15.60 -6.74
C PHE A 351 8.90 14.90 -7.43
N LYS A 352 7.88 14.54 -6.65
CA LYS A 352 6.58 14.10 -7.14
C LYS A 352 5.54 15.15 -6.79
N THR A 353 4.87 15.68 -7.81
CA THR A 353 3.92 16.77 -7.65
C THR A 353 2.53 16.28 -7.26
N GLY A 354 1.67 17.20 -6.83
CA GLY A 354 0.24 16.95 -6.69
C GLY A 354 -0.50 17.02 -8.04
N GLN A 355 -1.82 16.96 -7.97
CA GLN A 355 -2.69 16.81 -9.13
C GLN A 355 -3.03 18.12 -9.86
N GLY A 356 -2.74 19.27 -9.23
CA GLY A 356 -3.11 20.61 -9.73
C GLY A 356 -2.07 21.29 -10.62
N VAL A 357 -1.04 20.56 -11.10
CA VAL A 357 0.04 21.15 -11.91
C VAL A 357 -0.45 21.53 -13.29
N THR A 358 -0.06 22.74 -13.74
CA THR A 358 -0.32 23.26 -15.08
C THR A 358 0.99 23.45 -15.86
N ALA A 359 0.88 23.83 -17.15
CA ALA A 359 2.04 24.20 -17.95
C ALA A 359 2.84 25.38 -17.36
N ALA A 360 2.18 26.29 -16.66
CA ALA A 360 2.85 27.40 -15.96
C ALA A 360 3.73 26.88 -14.83
N GLY A 361 3.23 25.91 -14.04
CA GLY A 361 4.01 25.26 -12.99
C GLY A 361 5.24 24.54 -13.55
N LEU A 362 5.12 23.85 -14.69
CA LEU A 362 6.28 23.19 -15.33
C LEU A 362 7.38 24.21 -15.69
N SER A 363 7.01 25.44 -16.08
CA SER A 363 7.99 26.50 -16.36
C SER A 363 8.81 26.90 -15.13
N LEU A 364 8.23 26.78 -13.92
CA LEU A 364 8.94 27.08 -12.67
C LEU A 364 10.08 26.10 -12.38
N LEU A 365 10.04 24.90 -12.94
CA LEU A 365 11.09 23.87 -12.76
C LEU A 365 12.48 24.33 -13.22
N HIS A 366 12.55 25.31 -14.13
CA HIS A 366 13.82 25.96 -14.53
C HIS A 366 14.51 26.73 -13.40
N GLN A 367 13.83 26.96 -12.28
CA GLN A 367 14.38 27.58 -11.07
C GLN A 367 14.96 26.55 -10.09
N PHE A 368 14.93 25.25 -10.43
CA PHE A 368 15.48 24.17 -9.64
C PHE A 368 16.90 23.85 -10.11
N PRO A 369 17.94 24.16 -9.33
CA PRO A 369 19.33 23.97 -9.76
C PRO A 369 19.65 22.53 -10.19
N MET A 370 19.09 21.54 -9.45
CA MET A 370 19.35 20.13 -9.72
C MET A 370 18.69 19.62 -11.01
N PHE A 371 17.56 20.20 -11.43
CA PHE A 371 16.93 19.84 -12.70
C PHE A 371 17.57 20.56 -13.90
N LYS A 372 18.16 21.72 -13.67
CA LYS A 372 18.77 22.52 -14.75
C LYS A 372 20.14 22.02 -15.17
N THR A 373 20.93 21.51 -14.19
CA THR A 373 22.32 21.17 -14.46
C THR A 373 22.57 19.70 -14.11
N TRP A 374 23.14 18.96 -15.06
CA TRP A 374 23.52 17.57 -14.84
C TRP A 374 24.60 17.45 -13.77
N GLN A 375 24.34 16.66 -12.74
CA GLN A 375 25.25 16.45 -11.61
C GLN A 375 25.99 15.11 -11.70
N GLY A 376 25.75 14.31 -12.73
CA GLY A 376 26.24 12.95 -12.80
C GLY A 376 25.48 12.01 -11.87
N GLY A 377 25.98 10.79 -11.76
CA GLY A 377 25.45 9.74 -10.89
C GLY A 377 25.17 8.45 -11.64
N GLU A 378 25.24 7.34 -10.92
CA GLU A 378 24.84 6.03 -11.40
C GLU A 378 23.43 5.73 -10.93
N THR A 379 22.62 5.16 -11.81
CA THR A 379 21.29 4.67 -11.49
C THR A 379 21.32 3.17 -11.50
N LYS A 380 20.82 2.58 -10.40
CA LYS A 380 20.59 1.14 -10.35
C LYS A 380 19.19 0.85 -10.88
N TYR A 381 19.12 -0.05 -11.84
CA TYR A 381 17.87 -0.56 -12.38
C TYR A 381 17.66 -1.98 -11.89
N ALA A 382 16.45 -2.23 -11.41
CA ALA A 382 15.90 -3.56 -11.22
C ALA A 382 14.66 -3.71 -12.10
N LEU A 383 14.11 -4.90 -12.19
CA LEU A 383 12.98 -5.18 -13.09
C LEU A 383 11.76 -4.26 -12.87
N MET A 384 11.51 -3.86 -11.63
CA MET A 384 10.41 -2.98 -11.25
C MET A 384 10.84 -1.75 -10.46
N GLU A 385 12.10 -1.67 -10.07
CA GLU A 385 12.61 -0.62 -9.21
C GLU A 385 13.81 0.04 -9.84
N PHE A 386 13.98 1.31 -9.55
CA PHE A 386 15.19 2.02 -9.87
C PHE A 386 15.47 3.06 -8.79
N GLU A 387 16.73 3.29 -8.54
CA GLU A 387 17.19 4.42 -7.76
C GLU A 387 17.82 5.45 -8.70
N ALA A 388 17.11 6.54 -8.94
CA ALA A 388 17.62 7.66 -9.70
C ALA A 388 18.32 8.63 -8.76
N GLU A 389 19.61 8.49 -8.60
CA GLU A 389 20.41 9.41 -7.78
C GLU A 389 20.56 10.81 -8.38
N PRO A 390 20.64 11.01 -9.73
CA PRO A 390 20.75 12.36 -10.25
C PRO A 390 19.50 13.19 -9.96
N THR A 391 18.39 12.87 -10.61
CA THR A 391 17.14 13.63 -10.47
C THR A 391 15.94 12.80 -10.91
N TYR A 392 14.82 13.01 -10.24
CA TYR A 392 13.54 12.38 -10.56
C TYR A 392 12.39 13.39 -10.46
N LEU A 393 11.56 13.44 -11.49
CA LEU A 393 10.34 14.24 -11.54
C LEU A 393 9.14 13.36 -11.90
N LEU A 394 8.06 13.45 -11.11
CA LEU A 394 6.76 12.86 -11.43
C LEU A 394 5.67 13.92 -11.37
N PHE A 395 4.79 13.96 -12.35
CA PHE A 395 3.59 14.78 -12.32
C PHE A 395 2.43 14.14 -13.10
N PRO A 396 1.17 14.36 -12.71
CA PRO A 396 -0.01 13.94 -13.46
C PRO A 396 -0.43 15.02 -14.46
N PRO A 397 -0.67 14.68 -15.75
CA PRO A 397 -1.01 15.65 -16.80
C PRO A 397 -2.52 15.96 -16.83
N ARG A 398 -3.10 16.39 -15.72
CA ARG A 398 -4.56 16.62 -15.62
C ARG A 398 -5.02 17.98 -16.13
N HIS A 399 -4.14 18.99 -16.06
CA HIS A 399 -4.48 20.40 -16.30
C HIS A 399 -3.67 21.05 -17.39
N PHE A 400 -2.98 20.28 -18.22
CA PHE A 400 -2.29 20.76 -19.40
C PHE A 400 -2.32 19.74 -20.53
N THR A 401 -2.08 20.20 -21.76
CA THR A 401 -1.94 19.35 -22.93
C THR A 401 -0.49 18.92 -23.13
N GLU A 402 -0.24 17.95 -24.00
CA GLU A 402 1.11 17.51 -24.39
C GLU A 402 2.01 18.67 -24.83
N GLN A 403 1.43 19.73 -25.42
CA GLN A 403 2.15 20.94 -25.83
C GLN A 403 2.83 21.65 -24.64
N GLY A 404 2.33 21.49 -23.41
CA GLY A 404 2.98 22.02 -22.23
C GLY A 404 4.31 21.34 -21.87
N LEU A 405 4.63 20.19 -22.46
CA LEU A 405 5.87 19.47 -22.21
C LEU A 405 7.10 20.15 -22.85
N ASP A 406 6.92 21.07 -23.79
CA ASP A 406 7.97 21.94 -24.30
C ASP A 406 8.65 22.75 -23.18
N ARG A 407 7.92 23.02 -22.08
CA ARG A 407 8.42 23.70 -20.88
C ARG A 407 9.52 22.94 -20.16
N LEU A 408 9.68 21.64 -20.42
CA LEU A 408 10.74 20.82 -19.83
C LEU A 408 12.06 20.90 -20.60
N VAL A 409 12.06 21.41 -21.84
CA VAL A 409 13.26 21.55 -22.67
C VAL A 409 14.26 22.47 -21.97
N GLY A 410 15.52 22.04 -21.87
CA GLY A 410 16.57 22.77 -21.13
C GLY A 410 16.71 22.38 -19.65
N LEU A 411 15.93 21.39 -19.16
CA LEU A 411 16.16 20.77 -17.85
C LEU A 411 17.22 19.66 -18.00
N ASP A 412 18.44 20.04 -18.32
CA ASP A 412 19.53 19.12 -18.66
C ASP A 412 19.97 18.24 -17.49
N GLY A 413 19.65 18.63 -16.26
CA GLY A 413 19.88 17.83 -15.04
C GLY A 413 18.85 16.73 -14.82
N LEU A 414 17.74 16.71 -15.56
CA LEU A 414 16.67 15.73 -15.35
C LEU A 414 17.08 14.36 -15.91
N PHE A 415 17.10 13.37 -15.02
CA PHE A 415 17.44 11.99 -15.39
C PHE A 415 16.21 11.09 -15.52
N ALA A 416 15.27 11.17 -14.61
CA ALA A 416 14.07 10.35 -14.59
C ALA A 416 12.80 11.22 -14.59
N LEU A 417 11.91 10.92 -15.53
CA LEU A 417 10.65 11.61 -15.72
C LEU A 417 9.50 10.61 -15.76
N ASN A 418 8.50 10.80 -14.89
CA ASN A 418 7.25 10.04 -14.91
C ASN A 418 6.06 10.99 -15.12
N ILE A 419 5.31 10.75 -16.18
CA ILE A 419 4.07 11.45 -16.49
C ILE A 419 2.92 10.49 -16.15
N ASP A 420 2.45 10.56 -14.90
CA ASP A 420 1.50 9.61 -14.34
C ASP A 420 0.04 10.00 -14.62
N GLY A 421 -0.62 9.25 -15.49
CA GLY A 421 -2.04 9.47 -15.78
C GLY A 421 -2.50 8.78 -17.06
N PRO A 422 -3.81 8.79 -17.33
CA PRO A 422 -4.42 8.03 -18.43
C PRO A 422 -4.21 8.67 -19.83
N VAL A 423 -3.26 9.56 -19.97
CA VAL A 423 -3.00 10.27 -21.23
C VAL A 423 -2.08 9.44 -22.10
N GLN A 424 -2.57 9.07 -23.28
CA GLN A 424 -1.74 8.43 -24.31
C GLN A 424 -0.85 9.48 -24.96
N MET A 425 0.46 9.33 -24.81
CA MET A 425 1.44 10.29 -25.30
C MET A 425 1.65 10.12 -26.80
N THR A 426 1.41 11.19 -27.57
CA THR A 426 1.63 11.19 -29.01
C THR A 426 3.10 11.47 -29.38
N ALA A 427 3.41 11.36 -30.66
CA ALA A 427 4.73 11.74 -31.19
C ALA A 427 5.07 13.21 -30.92
N GLU A 428 4.09 14.11 -30.99
CA GLU A 428 4.26 15.54 -30.70
C GLU A 428 4.60 15.77 -29.21
N GLY A 429 3.95 15.03 -28.30
CA GLY A 429 4.24 15.10 -26.85
C GLY A 429 5.62 14.54 -26.49
N ILE A 430 6.09 13.51 -27.21
CA ILE A 430 7.42 12.91 -26.98
C ILE A 430 8.56 13.76 -27.56
N ALA A 431 8.34 14.49 -28.64
CA ALA A 431 9.40 15.24 -29.32
C ALA A 431 10.17 16.22 -28.42
N PRO A 432 9.53 17.01 -27.50
CA PRO A 432 10.25 17.81 -26.52
C PRO A 432 11.10 16.98 -25.55
N LEU A 433 10.58 15.84 -25.10
CA LEU A 433 11.28 14.98 -24.14
C LEU A 433 12.53 14.34 -24.73
N ALA A 434 12.51 14.07 -26.03
CA ALA A 434 13.68 13.56 -26.75
C ALA A 434 14.86 14.57 -26.81
N GLN A 435 14.60 15.85 -26.50
CA GLN A 435 15.63 16.89 -26.42
C GLN A 435 16.32 16.94 -25.03
N LEU A 436 15.83 16.19 -24.03
CA LEU A 436 16.46 16.11 -22.72
C LEU A 436 17.73 15.23 -22.79
N PRO A 437 18.94 15.80 -22.67
CA PRO A 437 20.16 15.09 -23.04
C PRO A 437 20.55 13.97 -22.09
N ASN A 438 20.03 13.99 -20.86
CA ASN A 438 20.37 13.04 -19.81
C ASN A 438 19.21 12.16 -19.36
N LEU A 439 18.07 12.17 -20.08
CA LEU A 439 16.91 11.37 -19.74
C LEU A 439 17.22 9.87 -19.91
N GLY A 440 17.37 9.17 -18.77
CA GLY A 440 17.69 7.75 -18.73
C GLY A 440 16.51 6.87 -18.35
N TRP A 441 15.48 7.44 -17.71
CA TRP A 441 14.25 6.75 -17.30
C TRP A 441 13.03 7.58 -17.71
N LEU A 442 12.08 6.94 -18.38
CA LEU A 442 10.86 7.58 -18.85
C LEU A 442 9.63 6.71 -18.51
N GLY A 443 8.69 7.29 -17.76
CA GLY A 443 7.37 6.71 -17.48
C GLY A 443 6.31 7.50 -18.25
N VAL A 444 5.73 6.88 -19.28
CA VAL A 444 4.66 7.43 -20.12
C VAL A 444 3.90 6.29 -20.77
N ASP A 445 2.67 6.55 -21.20
CA ASP A 445 1.88 5.63 -22.01
C ASP A 445 1.87 6.09 -23.47
N PRO A 446 2.85 5.67 -24.31
CA PRO A 446 3.02 6.16 -25.67
C PRO A 446 2.03 5.49 -26.65
N THR A 447 1.70 6.22 -27.74
CA THR A 447 1.11 5.66 -28.96
C THR A 447 2.16 4.92 -29.79
N ASP A 448 1.73 4.14 -30.80
CA ASP A 448 2.63 3.45 -31.74
C ASP A 448 3.66 4.40 -32.38
N GLU A 449 3.21 5.58 -32.81
CA GLU A 449 4.06 6.56 -33.43
C GLU A 449 5.09 7.17 -32.45
N ALA A 450 4.65 7.42 -31.21
CA ALA A 450 5.51 7.92 -30.15
C ALA A 450 6.65 6.93 -29.80
N MET A 451 6.40 5.63 -29.85
CA MET A 451 7.41 4.61 -29.58
C MET A 451 8.61 4.69 -30.53
N ARG A 452 8.43 5.16 -31.77
CA ARG A 452 9.52 5.38 -32.71
C ARG A 452 10.48 6.46 -32.22
N HIS A 453 9.95 7.54 -31.65
CA HIS A 453 10.75 8.62 -31.08
C HIS A 453 11.46 8.19 -29.82
N ILE A 454 10.77 7.42 -28.96
CA ILE A 454 11.35 6.84 -27.75
C ILE A 454 12.53 5.91 -28.08
N ALA A 455 12.39 5.07 -29.10
CA ALA A 455 13.44 4.17 -29.55
C ALA A 455 14.73 4.90 -29.98
N ALA A 456 14.61 6.14 -30.47
CA ALA A 456 15.73 6.98 -30.92
C ALA A 456 16.41 7.77 -29.79
N MET A 457 15.90 7.75 -28.56
CA MET A 457 16.48 8.47 -27.42
C MET A 457 17.84 7.89 -27.03
N PRO A 458 18.93 8.69 -27.07
CA PRO A 458 20.30 8.15 -27.06
C PRO A 458 20.75 7.64 -25.69
N ARG A 459 20.09 8.07 -24.59
CA ARG A 459 20.46 7.70 -23.24
C ARG A 459 19.35 6.98 -22.45
N LEU A 460 18.19 6.79 -23.07
CA LEU A 460 17.09 6.10 -22.42
C LEU A 460 17.44 4.63 -22.16
N ARG A 461 17.38 4.23 -20.88
CA ARG A 461 17.67 2.88 -20.42
C ARG A 461 16.45 2.14 -19.95
N MET A 462 15.46 2.86 -19.44
CA MET A 462 14.23 2.27 -18.91
C MET A 462 13.00 3.01 -19.42
N LEU A 463 12.06 2.24 -19.96
CA LEU A 463 10.73 2.69 -20.34
C LEU A 463 9.69 2.02 -19.45
N MET A 464 8.87 2.83 -18.77
CA MET A 464 7.66 2.39 -18.09
C MET A 464 6.45 2.86 -18.91
N CYS A 465 5.59 1.90 -19.34
CA CYS A 465 4.41 2.17 -20.16
C CYS A 465 3.23 1.30 -19.69
N GLN A 466 2.69 1.63 -18.51
CA GLN A 466 1.79 0.74 -17.77
C GLN A 466 0.43 0.50 -18.42
N ASP A 467 -0.15 1.54 -19.03
CA ASP A 467 -1.50 1.54 -19.60
C ASP A 467 -1.48 1.93 -21.09
N THR A 468 -0.35 1.72 -21.79
CA THR A 468 -0.23 2.08 -23.20
C THR A 468 -1.22 1.32 -24.07
N LYS A 469 -1.77 2.02 -25.06
CA LYS A 469 -2.59 1.45 -26.13
C LYS A 469 -1.77 1.11 -27.38
N ALA A 470 -0.46 1.36 -27.33
CA ALA A 470 0.41 0.95 -28.43
C ALA A 470 0.31 -0.55 -28.69
N GLY A 471 0.31 -0.89 -29.96
CA GLY A 471 0.24 -2.25 -30.44
C GLY A 471 1.57 -2.74 -31.01
N ASP A 472 1.49 -3.77 -31.84
CA ASP A 472 2.67 -4.39 -32.44
C ASP A 472 3.56 -3.42 -33.23
N GLU A 473 2.98 -2.46 -33.93
CA GLU A 473 3.73 -1.46 -34.72
C GLU A 473 4.62 -0.58 -33.82
N GLY A 474 4.10 -0.21 -32.64
CA GLY A 474 4.85 0.55 -31.64
C GLY A 474 6.01 -0.27 -31.08
N PHE A 475 5.73 -1.52 -30.65
CA PHE A 475 6.76 -2.39 -30.10
C PHE A 475 7.80 -2.81 -31.14
N GLU A 476 7.44 -3.01 -32.41
CA GLU A 476 8.38 -3.19 -33.53
C GLU A 476 9.27 -1.94 -33.74
N SER A 477 8.70 -0.75 -33.58
CA SER A 477 9.47 0.48 -33.63
C SER A 477 10.42 0.59 -32.43
N LEU A 478 9.95 0.25 -31.24
CA LEU A 478 10.73 0.24 -30.00
C LEU A 478 11.88 -0.76 -30.04
N SER A 479 11.71 -1.89 -30.74
CA SER A 479 12.72 -2.94 -30.85
C SER A 479 14.00 -2.49 -31.57
N ARG A 480 13.99 -1.32 -32.24
CA ARG A 480 15.16 -0.69 -32.85
C ARG A 480 16.06 0.05 -31.87
N SER A 481 15.62 0.18 -30.60
CA SER A 481 16.45 0.83 -29.58
C SER A 481 17.70 0.01 -29.28
N LEU A 482 18.83 0.70 -29.22
CA LEU A 482 20.13 0.11 -28.86
C LEU A 482 20.47 0.33 -27.38
N THR A 483 19.70 1.16 -26.67
CA THR A 483 20.05 1.66 -25.35
C THR A 483 19.08 1.21 -24.25
N ILE A 484 17.83 0.88 -24.58
CA ILE A 484 16.84 0.45 -23.60
C ILE A 484 17.23 -0.91 -23.03
N GLU A 485 17.41 -0.93 -21.72
CA GLU A 485 17.76 -2.13 -20.95
C GLU A 485 16.55 -2.73 -20.23
N TYR A 486 15.53 -1.92 -19.91
CA TYR A 486 14.36 -2.35 -19.16
C TYR A 486 13.07 -1.80 -19.77
N ILE A 487 12.06 -2.66 -19.91
CA ILE A 487 10.69 -2.30 -20.30
C ILE A 487 9.75 -2.81 -19.21
N TRP A 488 8.91 -1.91 -18.69
CA TRP A 488 7.85 -2.25 -17.77
C TRP A 488 6.49 -1.77 -18.28
N GLY A 489 5.63 -2.72 -18.70
CA GLY A 489 4.32 -2.47 -19.26
C GLY A 489 3.26 -3.40 -18.68
N ARG A 490 2.39 -2.90 -17.79
CA ARG A 490 1.43 -3.73 -17.05
C ARG A 490 0.20 -4.12 -17.87
N LYS A 491 -0.37 -3.19 -18.63
CA LYS A 491 -1.60 -3.39 -19.39
C LYS A 491 -1.40 -3.10 -20.87
N CYS A 492 -0.30 -3.59 -21.43
CA CYS A 492 0.02 -3.46 -22.84
C CYS A 492 -0.83 -4.41 -23.70
N TYR A 493 -2.15 -4.28 -23.64
CA TYR A 493 -3.07 -5.23 -24.30
C TYR A 493 -3.07 -5.16 -25.83
N GLY A 494 -2.49 -4.11 -26.42
CA GLY A 494 -2.22 -4.02 -27.85
C GLY A 494 -1.01 -4.84 -28.32
N LEU A 495 -0.15 -5.26 -27.40
CA LEU A 495 0.99 -6.11 -27.71
C LEU A 495 0.50 -7.54 -27.98
N THR A 496 0.77 -8.04 -29.17
CA THR A 496 0.51 -9.43 -29.57
C THR A 496 1.82 -10.17 -29.90
N GLY A 497 1.70 -11.37 -30.43
CA GLY A 497 2.85 -12.19 -30.73
C GLY A 497 3.90 -11.53 -31.64
N ARG A 498 3.48 -10.72 -32.61
CA ARG A 498 4.36 -10.05 -33.58
C ARG A 498 5.24 -9.00 -32.88
N GLY A 499 4.63 -8.11 -32.13
CA GLY A 499 5.35 -7.07 -31.38
C GLY A 499 6.24 -7.66 -30.30
N PHE A 500 5.75 -8.68 -29.57
CA PHE A 500 6.55 -9.36 -28.55
C PHE A 500 7.81 -10.00 -29.13
N ALA A 501 7.67 -10.78 -30.21
CA ALA A 501 8.80 -11.44 -30.86
C ALA A 501 9.84 -10.45 -31.41
N SER A 502 9.40 -9.25 -31.83
CA SER A 502 10.31 -8.22 -32.35
C SER A 502 11.27 -7.69 -31.29
N LEU A 503 10.86 -7.67 -30.00
CA LEU A 503 11.70 -7.23 -28.88
C LEU A 503 12.98 -8.08 -28.71
N ALA A 504 13.00 -9.31 -29.25
CA ALA A 504 14.20 -10.15 -29.25
C ALA A 504 15.35 -9.56 -30.08
N ALA A 505 15.08 -8.54 -30.92
CA ALA A 505 16.13 -7.81 -31.68
C ALA A 505 16.88 -6.77 -30.81
N MET A 506 16.39 -6.44 -29.61
CA MET A 506 17.00 -5.44 -28.72
C MET A 506 18.29 -5.99 -28.08
N PRO A 507 19.48 -5.44 -28.41
CA PRO A 507 20.73 -6.01 -27.93
C PRO A 507 20.99 -5.76 -26.43
N SER A 508 20.37 -4.73 -25.88
CA SER A 508 20.61 -4.28 -24.50
C SER A 508 19.49 -4.65 -23.51
N LEU A 509 18.40 -5.26 -23.97
CA LEU A 509 17.22 -5.54 -23.12
C LEU A 509 17.52 -6.61 -22.08
N ARG A 510 17.69 -6.19 -20.83
CA ARG A 510 18.02 -7.03 -19.68
C ARG A 510 16.80 -7.41 -18.85
N GLY A 511 15.80 -6.53 -18.81
CA GLY A 511 14.57 -6.74 -18.02
C GLY A 511 13.33 -6.49 -18.87
N LEU A 512 12.42 -7.46 -18.87
CA LEU A 512 11.15 -7.38 -19.59
C LEU A 512 9.99 -7.72 -18.64
N SER A 513 9.10 -6.77 -18.46
CA SER A 513 7.88 -6.91 -17.65
C SER A 513 6.72 -6.39 -18.49
N VAL A 514 5.98 -7.29 -19.14
CA VAL A 514 4.84 -6.94 -20.00
C VAL A 514 3.69 -7.92 -19.81
N SER A 515 2.46 -7.45 -20.05
CA SER A 515 1.30 -8.35 -20.12
C SER A 515 1.40 -9.21 -21.37
N CYS A 516 1.38 -10.51 -21.17
CA CYS A 516 1.39 -11.52 -22.25
C CYS A 516 -0.02 -12.04 -22.55
N LYS A 517 -1.07 -11.35 -22.13
CA LYS A 517 -2.48 -11.78 -22.31
C LYS A 517 -2.84 -12.10 -23.76
N ASN A 518 -2.28 -11.34 -24.71
CA ASN A 518 -2.53 -11.49 -26.13
C ASN A 518 -1.29 -12.01 -26.89
N VAL A 519 -0.28 -12.50 -26.17
CA VAL A 519 0.93 -13.13 -26.72
C VAL A 519 0.71 -14.64 -26.78
N ASP A 520 0.75 -15.18 -27.99
CA ASP A 520 0.55 -16.62 -28.18
C ASP A 520 1.81 -17.43 -27.84
N ASP A 521 1.63 -18.74 -27.77
CA ASP A 521 2.71 -19.68 -27.47
C ASP A 521 3.85 -19.64 -28.50
N ALA A 522 3.53 -19.44 -29.76
CA ALA A 522 4.54 -19.32 -30.81
C ALA A 522 5.46 -18.11 -30.58
N ALA A 523 4.90 -17.00 -30.14
CA ALA A 523 5.65 -15.79 -29.79
C ALA A 523 6.46 -15.95 -28.51
N LEU A 524 5.92 -16.60 -27.47
CA LEU A 524 6.67 -16.91 -26.25
C LEU A 524 7.92 -17.76 -26.55
N SER A 525 7.92 -18.56 -27.63
CA SER A 525 9.09 -19.30 -28.08
C SER A 525 10.28 -18.39 -28.50
N ALA A 526 10.05 -17.08 -28.63
CA ALA A 526 11.12 -16.11 -28.87
C ALA A 526 11.95 -15.80 -27.61
N LEU A 527 11.45 -16.02 -26.40
CA LEU A 527 12.13 -15.68 -25.15
C LEU A 527 13.59 -16.15 -25.07
N PRO A 528 13.95 -17.39 -25.43
CA PRO A 528 15.36 -17.82 -25.41
C PRO A 528 16.29 -17.10 -26.39
N ARG A 529 15.72 -16.35 -27.35
CA ARG A 529 16.48 -15.59 -28.36
C ARG A 529 16.84 -14.17 -27.92
N PHE A 530 16.29 -13.70 -26.78
CA PHE A 530 16.64 -12.39 -26.23
C PHE A 530 18.10 -12.38 -25.77
N PRO A 531 18.99 -11.57 -26.37
CA PRO A 531 20.44 -11.76 -26.19
C PRO A 531 20.94 -11.37 -24.80
N ALA A 532 20.28 -10.41 -24.15
CA ALA A 532 20.75 -9.84 -22.89
C ALA A 532 19.81 -10.10 -21.69
N LEU A 533 18.69 -10.81 -21.89
CA LEU A 533 17.64 -10.95 -20.87
C LEU A 533 18.17 -11.64 -19.60
N ARG A 534 17.96 -10.99 -18.45
CA ARG A 534 18.33 -11.44 -17.10
C ARG A 534 17.16 -11.40 -16.12
N GLY A 535 16.20 -10.52 -16.35
CA GLY A 535 15.02 -10.33 -15.54
C GLY A 535 13.75 -10.47 -16.36
N LEU A 536 12.76 -11.23 -15.87
CA LEU A 536 11.50 -11.43 -16.57
C LEU A 536 10.34 -11.37 -15.57
N MET A 537 9.28 -10.64 -15.98
CA MET A 537 7.98 -10.63 -15.32
C MET A 537 6.90 -10.90 -16.38
N PRO A 538 6.63 -12.19 -16.67
CA PRO A 538 5.73 -12.60 -17.74
C PRO A 538 4.29 -12.59 -17.26
N MET A 539 3.69 -11.40 -17.10
CA MET A 539 2.30 -11.28 -16.63
C MET A 539 1.34 -12.03 -17.56
N ASP A 540 0.31 -12.65 -16.98
CA ASP A 540 -0.74 -13.39 -17.67
C ASP A 540 -0.28 -14.67 -18.43
N VAL A 541 0.96 -15.09 -18.31
CA VAL A 541 1.43 -16.36 -18.91
C VAL A 541 0.89 -17.54 -18.12
N LEU A 542 0.41 -18.57 -18.83
CA LEU A 542 -0.08 -19.83 -18.27
C LEU A 542 1.07 -20.85 -18.09
N ASP A 543 0.82 -21.92 -17.33
CA ASP A 543 1.78 -22.98 -17.02
C ASP A 543 2.59 -23.46 -18.24
N ASP A 544 1.89 -23.80 -19.33
CA ASP A 544 2.55 -24.30 -20.55
C ASP A 544 3.53 -23.29 -21.17
N GLY A 545 3.27 -21.99 -21.05
CA GLY A 545 4.16 -20.95 -21.54
C GLY A 545 5.49 -20.89 -20.80
N PHE A 546 5.52 -21.34 -19.56
CA PHE A 546 6.74 -21.41 -18.75
C PHE A 546 7.80 -22.39 -19.27
N ARG A 547 7.44 -23.34 -20.16
CA ARG A 547 8.43 -24.15 -20.87
C ARG A 547 9.40 -23.31 -21.73
N HIS A 548 8.94 -22.14 -22.20
CA HIS A 548 9.79 -21.20 -22.92
C HIS A 548 10.65 -20.36 -21.96
N VAL A 549 10.09 -19.98 -20.81
CA VAL A 549 10.83 -19.31 -19.72
C VAL A 549 11.96 -20.19 -19.21
N GLY A 550 11.69 -21.50 -19.01
CA GLY A 550 12.70 -22.48 -18.56
C GLY A 550 13.88 -22.71 -19.53
N ARG A 551 13.77 -22.22 -20.77
CA ARG A 551 14.89 -22.23 -21.76
C ARG A 551 15.74 -20.96 -21.75
N CYS A 552 15.38 -19.98 -20.93
CA CYS A 552 16.14 -18.73 -20.78
C CYS A 552 17.30 -18.92 -19.80
N GLU A 553 18.34 -19.67 -20.20
CA GLU A 553 19.46 -20.10 -19.32
C GLU A 553 20.23 -18.95 -18.65
N GLN A 554 20.07 -17.71 -19.15
CA GLN A 554 20.73 -16.53 -18.60
C GLN A 554 19.85 -15.78 -17.57
N LEU A 555 18.64 -16.28 -17.29
CA LEU A 555 17.71 -15.60 -16.38
C LEU A 555 18.23 -15.64 -14.95
N GLU A 556 18.27 -14.47 -14.31
CA GLU A 556 18.69 -14.29 -12.91
C GLU A 556 17.52 -13.93 -11.99
N ASN A 557 16.49 -13.25 -12.52
CA ASN A 557 15.35 -12.77 -11.75
C ASN A 557 14.04 -13.13 -12.47
N LEU A 558 13.13 -13.79 -11.76
CA LEU A 558 11.81 -14.14 -12.27
C LEU A 558 10.70 -13.72 -11.29
N TRP A 559 9.80 -12.88 -11.77
CA TRP A 559 8.71 -12.33 -10.99
C TRP A 559 7.37 -12.79 -11.60
N CYS A 560 6.73 -13.76 -10.96
CA CYS A 560 5.44 -14.30 -11.39
C CYS A 560 4.27 -13.52 -10.75
N MET A 561 4.28 -12.17 -10.88
CA MET A 561 3.14 -11.34 -10.50
C MET A 561 2.08 -11.37 -11.59
N TYR A 562 0.80 -11.32 -11.19
CA TYR A 562 -0.35 -11.36 -12.08
C TYR A 562 -0.45 -12.63 -12.95
N CYS A 563 0.31 -13.67 -12.64
CA CYS A 563 0.19 -15.00 -13.25
C CYS A 563 -0.84 -15.83 -12.47
N ARG A 564 -2.08 -15.33 -12.38
CA ARG A 564 -3.13 -15.85 -11.48
C ARG A 564 -3.53 -17.29 -11.72
N ASP A 565 -3.32 -17.78 -12.95
CA ASP A 565 -3.68 -19.13 -13.35
C ASP A 565 -2.48 -20.08 -13.45
N THR A 566 -1.31 -19.61 -13.01
CA THR A 566 -0.05 -20.37 -13.00
C THR A 566 0.09 -21.18 -11.71
N GLY A 567 0.39 -22.48 -11.85
CA GLY A 567 0.54 -23.43 -10.77
C GLY A 567 1.92 -24.10 -10.73
N ASP A 568 1.98 -25.29 -10.13
CA ASP A 568 3.23 -26.03 -9.91
C ASP A 568 3.93 -26.46 -11.21
N ALA A 569 3.18 -26.68 -12.30
CA ALA A 569 3.75 -27.05 -13.59
C ALA A 569 4.67 -25.95 -14.14
N ALA A 570 4.36 -24.67 -13.91
CA ALA A 570 5.24 -23.56 -14.27
C ALA A 570 6.58 -23.66 -13.53
N THR A 571 6.55 -23.98 -12.24
CA THR A 571 7.76 -24.14 -11.42
C THR A 571 8.60 -25.34 -11.89
N GLU A 572 7.95 -26.45 -12.31
CA GLU A 572 8.65 -27.59 -12.91
C GLU A 572 9.43 -27.19 -14.17
N HIS A 573 8.85 -26.35 -15.01
CA HIS A 573 9.50 -25.89 -16.24
C HIS A 573 10.76 -25.05 -15.98
N ILE A 574 10.81 -24.28 -14.89
CA ILE A 574 11.95 -23.41 -14.57
C ILE A 574 13.01 -24.07 -13.68
N ALA A 575 12.77 -25.29 -13.20
CA ALA A 575 13.67 -26.00 -12.27
C ALA A 575 15.11 -26.16 -12.78
N GLY A 576 15.32 -26.11 -14.11
CA GLY A 576 16.64 -26.21 -14.75
C GLY A 576 17.43 -24.90 -14.85
N LEU A 577 16.88 -23.75 -14.41
CA LEU A 577 17.52 -22.44 -14.50
C LEU A 577 18.63 -22.29 -13.46
N SER A 578 19.85 -22.65 -13.82
CA SER A 578 21.01 -22.67 -12.92
C SER A 578 21.58 -21.30 -12.54
N LYS A 579 21.09 -20.20 -13.14
CA LYS A 579 21.49 -18.82 -12.82
C LYS A 579 20.41 -18.03 -12.11
N LEU A 580 19.23 -18.63 -11.87
CA LEU A 580 18.13 -17.95 -11.23
C LEU A 580 18.46 -17.69 -9.76
N LYS A 581 18.54 -16.41 -9.37
CA LYS A 581 18.87 -15.95 -8.00
C LYS A 581 17.65 -15.54 -7.23
N THR A 582 16.68 -14.93 -7.93
CA THR A 582 15.46 -14.40 -7.30
C THR A 582 14.23 -14.98 -7.96
N TYR A 583 13.35 -15.54 -7.15
CA TYR A 583 12.03 -15.97 -7.56
C TYR A 583 10.96 -15.31 -6.69
N TYR A 584 10.05 -14.62 -7.33
CA TYR A 584 8.89 -14.00 -6.68
C TYR A 584 7.61 -14.56 -7.29
N ALA A 585 6.63 -14.95 -6.45
CA ALA A 585 5.30 -15.33 -6.91
C ALA A 585 4.22 -14.58 -6.13
N GLY A 586 3.35 -13.89 -6.86
CA GLY A 586 2.25 -13.13 -6.28
C GLY A 586 0.90 -13.50 -6.86
N ALA A 587 -0.04 -13.86 -6.00
CA ALA A 587 -1.41 -14.24 -6.37
C ALA A 587 -1.48 -15.39 -7.39
N THR A 588 -0.60 -16.40 -7.27
CA THR A 588 -0.54 -17.58 -8.14
C THR A 588 -1.20 -18.80 -7.49
N LYS A 589 -1.35 -19.90 -8.24
CA LYS A 589 -1.91 -21.19 -7.78
C LYS A 589 -0.84 -22.20 -7.35
N ILE A 590 0.41 -21.76 -7.15
CA ILE A 590 1.49 -22.65 -6.67
C ILE A 590 1.18 -23.21 -5.29
N THR A 591 1.71 -24.41 -5.01
CA THR A 591 1.54 -25.12 -3.74
C THR A 591 2.89 -25.45 -3.12
N ASP A 592 2.88 -26.20 -2.00
CA ASP A 592 4.09 -26.71 -1.33
C ASP A 592 4.97 -27.55 -2.26
N ARG A 593 4.39 -28.16 -3.32
CA ARG A 593 5.16 -28.85 -4.35
C ARG A 593 6.12 -27.90 -5.08
N SER A 594 5.71 -26.67 -5.34
CA SER A 594 6.61 -25.64 -5.88
C SER A 594 7.77 -25.33 -4.93
N LEU A 595 7.52 -25.32 -3.60
CA LEU A 595 8.58 -25.12 -2.60
C LEU A 595 9.61 -26.25 -2.64
N GLU A 596 9.17 -27.52 -2.80
CA GLU A 596 10.07 -28.65 -2.94
C GLU A 596 10.97 -28.53 -4.18
N ILE A 597 10.42 -28.03 -5.29
CA ILE A 597 11.17 -27.81 -6.54
C ILE A 597 12.18 -26.68 -6.35
N LEU A 598 11.72 -25.51 -5.87
CA LEU A 598 12.55 -24.33 -5.64
C LEU A 598 13.67 -24.60 -4.62
N GLY A 599 13.38 -25.38 -3.57
CA GLY A 599 14.36 -25.78 -2.54
C GLY A 599 15.52 -26.63 -3.07
N ARG A 600 15.40 -27.22 -4.26
CA ARG A 600 16.47 -27.96 -4.94
C ARG A 600 17.32 -27.07 -5.87
N MET A 601 16.87 -25.84 -6.15
CA MET A 601 17.58 -24.90 -7.02
C MET A 601 18.65 -24.17 -6.22
N THR A 602 19.88 -24.65 -6.27
CA THR A 602 21.01 -24.16 -5.46
C THR A 602 21.48 -22.76 -5.82
N SER A 603 21.04 -22.21 -6.94
CA SER A 603 21.34 -20.84 -7.37
C SER A 603 20.43 -19.79 -6.73
N LEU A 604 19.29 -20.19 -6.16
CA LEU A 604 18.35 -19.26 -5.56
C LEU A 604 18.88 -18.69 -4.25
N GLU A 605 18.90 -17.37 -4.19
CA GLU A 605 19.32 -16.56 -3.03
C GLU A 605 18.12 -15.96 -2.30
N THR A 606 17.05 -15.63 -3.06
CA THR A 606 15.84 -14.98 -2.54
C THR A 606 14.59 -15.60 -3.14
N ILE A 607 13.65 -15.95 -2.28
CA ILE A 607 12.31 -16.42 -2.65
C ILE A 607 11.29 -15.61 -1.87
N GLU A 608 10.31 -15.04 -2.57
CA GLU A 608 9.23 -14.28 -1.95
C GLU A 608 7.88 -14.75 -2.48
N PHE A 609 6.91 -14.91 -1.57
CA PHE A 609 5.53 -15.27 -1.89
C PHE A 609 4.55 -14.25 -1.33
N TRP A 610 3.60 -13.83 -2.15
CA TRP A 610 2.53 -12.91 -1.77
C TRP A 610 1.18 -13.45 -2.26
N GLU A 611 0.21 -13.57 -1.37
CA GLU A 611 -1.14 -14.07 -1.69
C GLU A 611 -1.17 -15.43 -2.44
N CYS A 612 -0.21 -16.32 -2.22
CA CYS A 612 -0.20 -17.67 -2.76
C CYS A 612 -0.92 -18.62 -1.80
N ALA A 613 -2.23 -18.76 -1.96
CA ALA A 613 -3.09 -19.50 -1.02
C ALA A 613 -2.81 -21.03 -0.96
N GLY A 614 -2.07 -21.57 -1.92
CA GLY A 614 -1.70 -23.00 -1.96
C GLY A 614 -0.43 -23.34 -1.19
N ILE A 615 0.30 -22.34 -0.68
CA ILE A 615 1.50 -22.55 0.14
C ILE A 615 1.07 -22.61 1.60
N THR A 616 1.51 -23.68 2.29
CA THR A 616 1.30 -23.89 3.72
C THR A 616 2.63 -23.76 4.48
N ASP A 617 2.56 -23.77 5.84
CA ASP A 617 3.73 -23.64 6.73
C ASP A 617 4.69 -24.85 6.65
#